data_8fb54c6dc03781f3d2ec0425136a5fd8
#
_entry.id   8fb54c6dc03781f3d2ec0425136a5fd8
#
_cell.length_a   1.000
_cell.length_b   1.000
_cell.length_c   1.000
_cell.angle_alpha   90.00
_cell.angle_beta   90.00
_cell.angle_gamma   90.00
#
_symmetry.space_group_name_H-M   'P 1'
#
loop_
_entity.id
_entity.type
_entity.pdbx_description
1 polymer ?
#
loop_
_entity_poly.entity_id
_entity_poly.type
_entity_poly.pdbx_seq_one_letter_code
_entity_poly.pdbx_strand_id
1 'polypeptide(L)'
;MTALTPVRSAGTATPQIAPSIRAVGTEDKREICAITRATVQAAIEVLAGTRPIHQLARRLDERCLTALQHRAALIRHESARSPRKLGGLHRNPAVRSVRACEVTPDIYEASAVVIDELRTRAVAVRLERSKQVWRVTALEIG
;
A
#
# COMPACT_ATOMS: atom_id res chain seq x y z
N MET A 1 17.11 45.52 -26.52
CA MET A 1 16.51 44.68 -27.13
C MET A 1 16.79 43.27 -26.84
N THR A 2 17.83 42.84 -27.01
CA THR A 2 18.18 41.47 -26.94
C THR A 2 18.37 40.92 -25.57
N ALA A 3 18.18 41.67 -24.58
CA ALA A 3 18.45 41.25 -23.21
C ALA A 3 17.65 40.05 -22.79
N LEU A 4 16.72 39.69 -23.54
CA LEU A 4 15.85 38.63 -23.15
C LEU A 4 16.47 37.28 -23.03
N THR A 5 17.49 37.07 -23.77
CA THR A 5 18.08 35.76 -23.79
C THR A 5 18.56 35.26 -22.46
N PRO A 6 19.11 36.07 -21.62
CA PRO A 6 19.67 35.55 -20.38
C PRO A 6 18.65 34.85 -19.48
N VAL A 7 17.46 35.17 -19.70
CA VAL A 7 16.46 34.56 -18.86
C VAL A 7 16.43 33.07 -18.97
N ARG A 8 16.64 32.62 -20.13
CA ARG A 8 16.55 31.22 -20.33
C ARG A 8 17.63 30.43 -19.69
N SER A 9 18.76 31.03 -19.62
CA SER A 9 19.87 30.31 -19.05
C SER A 9 19.62 30.00 -17.58
N ALA A 10 18.86 30.80 -16.96
CA ALA A 10 18.57 30.54 -15.56
C ALA A 10 17.79 29.23 -15.40
N GLY A 11 16.94 28.97 -16.34
CA GLY A 11 16.16 27.76 -16.26
C GLY A 11 16.97 26.51 -16.46
N THR A 12 18.10 26.62 -17.10
CA THR A 12 18.88 25.44 -17.37
C THR A 12 19.61 24.92 -16.16
N ALA A 13 19.89 25.76 -15.20
CA ALA A 13 20.61 25.34 -14.03
C ALA A 13 19.77 24.48 -13.12
N THR A 14 18.52 24.77 -13.05
CA THR A 14 17.62 24.07 -12.15
C THR A 14 17.49 22.57 -12.43
N PRO A 15 17.38 22.17 -13.67
CA PRO A 15 17.14 20.76 -13.96
C PRO A 15 18.21 19.80 -13.48
N GLN A 16 19.40 20.31 -13.21
CA GLN A 16 20.49 19.45 -12.81
C GLN A 16 20.28 18.85 -11.42
N ILE A 17 19.66 19.59 -10.54
CA ILE A 17 19.43 19.12 -9.20
C ILE A 17 18.20 18.23 -9.14
N ALA A 18 17.21 18.58 -9.90
CA ALA A 18 15.95 17.87 -9.90
C ALA A 18 16.05 16.38 -10.23
N PRO A 19 16.87 15.95 -11.19
CA PRO A 19 16.94 14.53 -11.53
C PRO A 19 17.40 13.64 -10.38
N SER A 20 18.35 14.11 -9.60
CA SER A 20 18.85 13.31 -8.49
C SER A 20 17.77 13.10 -7.43
N ILE A 21 17.06 14.14 -7.11
CA ILE A 21 15.98 14.05 -6.12
C ILE A 21 14.88 13.15 -6.62
N ARG A 22 14.55 13.27 -7.91
CA ARG A 22 13.53 12.43 -8.50
C ARG A 22 13.94 10.96 -8.49
N ALA A 23 15.19 10.66 -8.74
CA ALA A 23 15.66 9.29 -8.77
C ALA A 23 15.50 8.64 -7.39
N VAL A 24 15.88 9.34 -6.34
CA VAL A 24 15.73 8.82 -4.98
C VAL A 24 14.27 8.61 -4.63
N GLY A 25 13.43 9.61 -4.91
CA GLY A 25 12.00 9.49 -4.65
C GLY A 25 11.35 8.38 -5.47
N THR A 26 11.84 8.16 -6.69
CA THR A 26 11.30 7.12 -7.55
C THR A 26 11.62 5.73 -7.01
N GLU A 27 12.83 5.54 -6.50
CA GLU A 27 13.21 4.26 -5.91
C GLU A 27 12.42 3.95 -4.66
N ASP A 28 12.28 4.93 -3.76
CA ASP A 28 11.45 4.77 -2.58
C ASP A 28 10.01 4.46 -2.97
N LYS A 29 9.51 5.18 -3.95
CA LYS A 29 8.15 4.97 -4.41
C LYS A 29 7.93 3.57 -4.95
N ARG A 30 8.90 3.03 -5.70
CA ARG A 30 8.84 1.66 -6.19
C ARG A 30 8.83 0.66 -5.05
N GLU A 31 9.68 0.89 -4.08
CA GLU A 31 9.74 0.03 -2.90
C GLU A 31 8.41 0.05 -2.16
N ILE A 32 7.85 1.23 -1.95
CA ILE A 32 6.56 1.38 -1.29
C ILE A 32 5.46 0.67 -2.07
N CYS A 33 5.45 0.81 -3.38
CA CYS A 33 4.46 0.12 -4.21
C CYS A 33 4.60 -1.39 -4.09
N ALA A 34 5.83 -1.90 -4.09
CA ALA A 34 6.08 -3.34 -3.95
C ALA A 34 5.63 -3.85 -2.58
N ILE A 35 5.97 -3.12 -1.52
CA ILE A 35 5.55 -3.48 -0.16
C ILE A 35 4.03 -3.45 -0.05
N THR A 36 3.41 -2.41 -0.59
CA THR A 36 1.96 -2.26 -0.53
C THR A 36 1.28 -3.40 -1.27
N ARG A 37 1.74 -3.72 -2.46
CA ARG A 37 1.15 -4.82 -3.24
C ARG A 37 1.22 -6.13 -2.49
N ALA A 38 2.39 -6.47 -1.96
CA ALA A 38 2.58 -7.72 -1.23
C ALA A 38 1.76 -7.75 0.06
N THR A 39 1.73 -6.64 0.78
CA THR A 39 1.02 -6.54 2.06
C THR A 39 -0.50 -6.63 1.86
N VAL A 40 -1.02 -5.91 0.89
CA VAL A 40 -2.45 -5.93 0.61
C VAL A 40 -2.89 -7.31 0.13
N GLN A 41 -2.12 -7.92 -0.77
CA GLN A 41 -2.41 -9.26 -1.24
C GLN A 41 -2.46 -10.24 -0.06
N ALA A 42 -1.45 -10.18 0.81
CA ALA A 42 -1.38 -11.06 1.97
C ALA A 42 -2.54 -10.80 2.94
N ALA A 43 -2.88 -9.53 3.18
CA ALA A 43 -3.96 -9.18 4.10
C ALA A 43 -5.31 -9.72 3.61
N ILE A 44 -5.58 -9.58 2.32
CA ILE A 44 -6.83 -10.10 1.75
C ILE A 44 -6.86 -11.62 1.84
N GLU A 45 -5.72 -12.26 1.63
CA GLU A 45 -5.64 -13.72 1.77
C GLU A 45 -5.84 -14.18 3.21
N VAL A 46 -5.38 -13.39 4.18
CA VAL A 46 -5.68 -13.65 5.59
C VAL A 46 -7.18 -13.60 5.83
N LEU A 47 -7.85 -12.60 5.29
CA LEU A 47 -9.30 -12.47 5.42
C LEU A 47 -10.04 -13.62 4.72
N ALA A 48 -9.48 -14.11 3.63
CA ALA A 48 -10.05 -15.26 2.92
C ALA A 48 -9.75 -16.59 3.60
N GLY A 49 -8.89 -16.60 4.60
CA GLY A 49 -8.54 -17.82 5.32
C GLY A 49 -7.46 -18.65 4.64
N THR A 50 -6.80 -18.11 3.63
CA THR A 50 -5.80 -18.87 2.87
C THR A 50 -4.37 -18.56 3.24
N ARG A 51 -4.17 -17.65 4.17
CA ARG A 51 -2.83 -17.27 4.63
C ARG A 51 -2.85 -17.03 6.14
N PRO A 52 -1.87 -17.56 6.88
CA PRO A 52 -1.82 -17.31 8.33
C PRO A 52 -1.34 -15.88 8.60
N ILE A 53 -1.98 -15.25 9.57
CA ILE A 53 -1.74 -13.84 9.86
C ILE A 53 -0.34 -13.56 10.39
N HIS A 54 0.30 -14.53 11.03
CA HIS A 54 1.62 -14.31 11.61
C HIS A 54 2.68 -13.93 10.57
N GLN A 55 2.44 -14.25 9.30
CA GLN A 55 3.35 -13.85 8.23
C GLN A 55 3.40 -12.34 8.03
N LEU A 56 2.42 -11.61 8.55
CA LEU A 56 2.38 -10.15 8.45
C LEU A 56 2.94 -9.45 9.69
N ALA A 57 3.36 -10.20 10.70
CA ALA A 57 3.76 -9.62 11.97
C ALA A 57 4.95 -8.66 11.88
N ARG A 58 5.84 -8.87 10.91
CA ARG A 58 6.99 -7.99 10.73
C ARG A 58 6.67 -6.73 9.95
N ARG A 59 5.62 -6.78 9.16
CA ARG A 59 5.27 -5.67 8.28
C ARG A 59 4.23 -4.75 8.88
N LEU A 60 3.20 -5.30 9.52
CA LEU A 60 2.16 -4.51 10.16
C LEU A 60 2.59 -4.12 11.56
N ASP A 61 2.23 -2.92 11.99
CA ASP A 61 2.40 -2.58 13.38
C ASP A 61 1.36 -3.34 14.20
N GLU A 62 1.51 -3.28 15.53
CA GLU A 62 0.68 -4.07 16.40
C GLU A 62 -0.82 -3.75 16.28
N ARG A 63 -1.15 -2.48 16.11
CA ARG A 63 -2.54 -2.06 15.97
C ARG A 63 -3.16 -2.61 14.70
N CYS A 64 -2.43 -2.53 13.59
CA CYS A 64 -2.90 -3.04 12.31
C CYS A 64 -3.05 -4.55 12.36
N LEU A 65 -2.10 -5.23 12.97
CA LEU A 65 -2.13 -6.68 13.09
C LEU A 65 -3.34 -7.12 13.91
N THR A 66 -3.57 -6.48 15.05
CA THR A 66 -4.71 -6.79 15.91
C THR A 66 -6.04 -6.53 15.20
N ALA A 67 -6.14 -5.42 14.49
CA ALA A 67 -7.36 -5.07 13.77
C ALA A 67 -7.64 -6.08 12.65
N LEU A 68 -6.62 -6.50 11.93
CA LEU A 68 -6.77 -7.48 10.87
C LEU A 68 -7.17 -8.85 11.44
N GLN A 69 -6.55 -9.23 12.55
CA GLN A 69 -6.87 -10.48 13.24
C GLN A 69 -8.32 -10.50 13.69
N HIS A 70 -8.78 -9.39 14.24
CA HIS A 70 -10.16 -9.27 14.69
C HIS A 70 -11.13 -9.38 13.52
N ARG A 71 -10.84 -8.69 12.41
CA ARG A 71 -11.69 -8.75 11.24
C ARG A 71 -11.73 -10.16 10.64
N ALA A 72 -10.58 -10.83 10.59
CA ALA A 72 -10.51 -12.21 10.10
C ALA A 72 -11.34 -13.14 10.98
N ALA A 73 -11.31 -12.94 12.30
CA ALA A 73 -12.11 -13.74 13.22
C ALA A 73 -13.60 -13.54 12.99
N LEU A 74 -14.02 -12.30 12.78
CA LEU A 74 -15.42 -11.99 12.48
C LEU A 74 -15.88 -12.67 11.20
N ILE A 75 -15.06 -12.62 10.17
CA ILE A 75 -15.39 -13.23 8.88
C ILE A 75 -15.52 -14.74 9.04
N ARG A 76 -14.61 -15.38 9.78
CA ARG A 76 -14.70 -16.82 10.03
C ARG A 76 -15.97 -17.18 10.76
N HIS A 77 -16.34 -16.37 11.75
CA HIS A 77 -17.55 -16.60 12.53
C HIS A 77 -18.79 -16.50 11.64
N GLU A 78 -18.88 -15.47 10.83
CA GLU A 78 -19.99 -15.28 9.92
C GLU A 78 -20.04 -16.38 8.86
N SER A 79 -18.89 -16.80 8.36
CA SER A 79 -18.79 -17.84 7.36
C SER A 79 -19.28 -19.18 7.90
N ALA A 80 -19.04 -19.46 9.18
CA ALA A 80 -19.54 -20.67 9.82
C ALA A 80 -21.06 -20.67 9.94
N ARG A 81 -21.65 -19.48 10.10
CA ARG A 81 -23.10 -19.34 10.23
C ARG A 81 -23.81 -19.31 8.88
N SER A 82 -23.17 -18.77 7.85
CA SER A 82 -23.77 -18.60 6.53
C SER A 82 -22.74 -18.84 5.43
N PRO A 83 -22.29 -20.09 5.27
CA PRO A 83 -21.22 -20.38 4.32
C PRO A 83 -21.48 -19.92 2.89
N ARG A 84 -22.70 -20.02 2.43
CA ARG A 84 -23.05 -19.64 1.06
C ARG A 84 -22.93 -18.15 0.83
N LYS A 85 -23.28 -17.35 1.83
CA LYS A 85 -23.28 -15.91 1.70
C LYS A 85 -21.89 -15.35 1.65
N LEU A 86 -20.97 -15.92 2.44
CA LEU A 86 -19.64 -15.38 2.61
C LEU A 86 -18.56 -16.22 1.96
N GLY A 87 -18.90 -17.41 1.51
CA GLY A 87 -17.91 -18.32 0.94
C GLY A 87 -17.22 -17.80 -0.32
N GLY A 88 -17.84 -16.84 -1.02
CA GLY A 88 -17.22 -16.24 -2.18
C GLY A 88 -16.48 -14.94 -1.91
N LEU A 89 -16.54 -14.43 -0.69
CA LEU A 89 -15.84 -13.21 -0.36
C LEU A 89 -14.34 -13.42 -0.48
N HIS A 90 -13.68 -12.49 -1.14
CA HIS A 90 -12.24 -12.52 -1.36
C HIS A 90 -11.75 -13.76 -2.11
N ARG A 91 -12.63 -14.39 -2.90
CA ARG A 91 -12.22 -15.53 -3.70
C ARG A 91 -11.35 -15.05 -4.85
N ASN A 92 -10.19 -15.70 -5.01
CA ASN A 92 -9.20 -15.34 -6.02
C ASN A 92 -8.87 -13.85 -6.01
N PRO A 93 -8.55 -13.27 -4.86
CA PRO A 93 -8.28 -11.85 -4.80
C PRO A 93 -6.96 -11.53 -5.50
N ALA A 94 -6.93 -10.43 -6.23
CA ALA A 94 -5.73 -9.98 -6.91
C ALA A 94 -5.62 -8.47 -6.80
N VAL A 95 -4.43 -8.00 -6.42
CA VAL A 95 -4.14 -6.58 -6.42
C VAL A 95 -3.96 -6.14 -7.87
N ARG A 96 -4.82 -5.25 -8.31
CA ARG A 96 -4.84 -4.78 -9.69
C ARG A 96 -3.89 -3.62 -9.91
N SER A 97 -3.89 -2.67 -9.01
CA SER A 97 -3.09 -1.49 -9.14
C SER A 97 -2.72 -0.95 -7.77
N VAL A 98 -1.60 -0.23 -7.72
CA VAL A 98 -1.12 0.41 -6.50
C VAL A 98 -0.64 1.81 -6.87
N ARG A 99 -0.96 2.78 -6.03
CA ARG A 99 -0.45 4.14 -6.15
C ARG A 99 0.14 4.53 -4.82
N ALA A 100 1.26 5.23 -4.85
CA ALA A 100 1.94 5.69 -3.66
C ALA A 100 2.19 7.18 -3.74
N CYS A 101 2.05 7.85 -2.61
CA CYS A 101 2.25 9.28 -2.49
C CYS A 101 3.13 9.56 -1.29
N GLU A 102 4.20 10.30 -1.50
CA GLU A 102 5.08 10.69 -0.43
C GLU A 102 4.43 11.78 0.41
N VAL A 103 4.37 11.57 1.72
CA VAL A 103 3.94 12.59 2.67
C VAL A 103 5.17 13.30 3.23
N THR A 104 6.15 12.52 3.67
CA THR A 104 7.49 12.96 4.03
C THR A 104 8.44 11.89 3.52
N PRO A 105 9.76 12.11 3.54
CA PRO A 105 10.68 11.05 3.12
C PRO A 105 10.52 9.74 3.89
N ASP A 106 10.00 9.80 5.11
CA ASP A 106 9.82 8.61 5.93
C ASP A 106 8.36 8.20 6.09
N ILE A 107 7.45 8.82 5.37
CA ILE A 107 6.01 8.52 5.45
C ILE A 107 5.41 8.53 4.06
N TYR A 108 4.79 7.42 3.69
CA TYR A 108 4.05 7.32 2.44
C TYR A 108 2.63 6.89 2.71
N GLU A 109 1.73 7.35 1.87
CA GLU A 109 0.38 6.82 1.82
C GLU A 109 0.19 6.17 0.47
N ALA A 110 -0.41 5.00 0.48
CA ALA A 110 -0.60 4.24 -0.74
C ALA A 110 -2.04 3.74 -0.80
N SER A 111 -2.50 3.51 -2.00
CA SER A 111 -3.79 2.91 -2.21
C SER A 111 -3.64 1.77 -3.20
N ALA A 112 -4.47 0.75 -3.01
CA ALA A 112 -4.50 -0.40 -3.89
C ALA A 112 -5.92 -0.71 -4.28
N VAL A 113 -6.09 -1.22 -5.49
CA VAL A 113 -7.37 -1.75 -5.94
C VAL A 113 -7.24 -3.25 -5.98
N VAL A 114 -8.14 -3.92 -5.29
CA VAL A 114 -8.19 -5.38 -5.23
C VAL A 114 -9.46 -5.84 -5.93
N ILE A 115 -9.32 -6.82 -6.79
CA ILE A 115 -10.46 -7.40 -7.49
C ILE A 115 -10.56 -8.85 -7.09
N ASP A 116 -11.75 -9.27 -6.71
CA ASP A 116 -12.07 -10.68 -6.53
C ASP A 116 -13.27 -11.00 -7.41
N GLU A 117 -13.78 -12.23 -7.32
CA GLU A 117 -14.89 -12.65 -8.17
C GLU A 117 -16.18 -11.87 -7.94
N LEU A 118 -16.33 -11.26 -6.78
CA LEU A 118 -17.58 -10.62 -6.41
C LEU A 118 -17.56 -9.12 -6.54
N ARG A 119 -16.41 -8.49 -6.30
CA ARG A 119 -16.36 -7.04 -6.27
C ARG A 119 -14.96 -6.48 -6.37
N THR A 120 -14.90 -5.18 -6.55
CA THR A 120 -13.68 -4.40 -6.50
C THR A 120 -13.64 -3.68 -5.15
N ARG A 121 -12.50 -3.70 -4.50
CA ARG A 121 -12.29 -3.05 -3.21
C ARG A 121 -11.15 -2.08 -3.28
N ALA A 122 -11.25 -1.00 -2.54
CA ALA A 122 -10.15 -0.06 -2.36
C ALA A 122 -9.51 -0.34 -1.00
N VAL A 123 -8.20 -0.29 -0.96
CA VAL A 123 -7.44 -0.46 0.27
C VAL A 123 -6.50 0.71 0.42
N ALA A 124 -6.52 1.34 1.59
CA ALA A 124 -5.62 2.45 1.91
C ALA A 124 -4.59 1.98 2.92
N VAL A 125 -3.34 2.36 2.69
CA VAL A 125 -2.21 1.92 3.50
C VAL A 125 -1.35 3.14 3.83
N ARG A 126 -0.92 3.23 5.08
CA ARG A 126 0.07 4.21 5.48
C ARG A 126 1.32 3.46 5.90
N LEU A 127 2.46 3.89 5.37
CA LEU A 127 3.74 3.29 5.69
C LEU A 127 4.64 4.33 6.31
N GLU A 128 5.35 3.93 7.36
CA GLU A 128 6.31 4.80 8.04
C GLU A 128 7.62 4.05 8.18
N ARG A 129 8.71 4.77 7.92
CA ARG A 129 10.05 4.21 8.04
C ARG A 129 10.63 4.60 9.38
N SER A 130 11.13 3.61 10.11
CA SER A 130 11.83 3.81 11.36
C SER A 130 13.00 2.85 11.37
N LYS A 131 14.18 3.34 11.69
CA LYS A 131 15.40 2.53 11.72
C LYS A 131 15.58 1.78 10.40
N GLN A 132 15.29 2.47 9.30
CA GLN A 132 15.44 1.95 7.94
C GLN A 132 14.50 0.79 7.59
N VAL A 133 13.46 0.62 8.37
CA VAL A 133 12.46 -0.42 8.11
C VAL A 133 11.11 0.25 7.88
N TRP A 134 10.46 -0.10 6.78
CA TRP A 134 9.11 0.36 6.49
C TRP A 134 8.11 -0.54 7.21
N ARG A 135 7.21 0.09 7.95
CA ARG A 135 6.09 -0.61 8.57
C ARG A 135 4.77 -0.01 8.15
N VAL A 136 3.78 -0.85 8.08
CA VAL A 136 2.40 -0.41 7.81
C VAL A 136 1.80 0.01 9.14
N THR A 137 1.44 1.29 9.23
CA THR A 137 0.89 1.88 10.44
C THR A 137 -0.59 2.19 10.33
N ALA A 138 -1.17 2.05 9.15
CA ALA A 138 -2.61 2.10 8.96
C ALA A 138 -2.97 1.22 7.76
N LEU A 139 -4.05 0.49 7.89
CA LEU A 139 -4.54 -0.40 6.84
C LEU A 139 -6.07 -0.37 6.88
N GLU A 140 -6.66 0.21 5.85
CA GLU A 140 -8.10 0.34 5.72
C GLU A 140 -8.57 -0.45 4.51
N ILE A 141 -9.34 -1.48 4.74
CA ILE A 141 -9.86 -2.33 3.68
C ILE A 141 -11.34 -2.03 3.48
N GLY A 142 -11.65 -1.54 2.32
CA GLY A 142 -13.04 -1.23 1.96
C GLY A 142 -13.91 -2.46 1.73
#